data_bf13b166644138e7eeae1537c570f408
#
_entry.id   bf13b166644138e7eeae1537c570f408
#
_cell.length_a   1.000
_cell.length_b   1.000
_cell.length_c   1.000
_cell.angle_alpha   90.00
_cell.angle_beta   90.00
_cell.angle_gamma   90.00
#
_symmetry.space_group_name_H-M   'P 1'
#
loop_
_entity.id
_entity.type
_entity.pdbx_description
1 polymer ?
#
loop_
_entity_poly.entity_id
_entity_poly.type
_entity_poly.pdbx_seq_one_letter_code
_entity_poly.pdbx_strand_id
1 'polypeptide(L)'
;MKNKKFLPLVILVGVVALLGILLAVLTLHGEAETDTTLPLCDLAVDDIDALSYAGNNVEVSLLKGSDGWLLADDPSLPLDQSKVQSLVEDYANLKAQRKLEGNDLAELPAKSDTPQMTITLGAGEQTVDLTVDQLNSVADVYYVYDESGAAYTVRRSDLATLSKSPRDLYKAQTLTDKTTDDVAAMRVNGLTFTCTDGIWTLTDDPDYALTQSSVRKMAGTILEMQTAWTITAPDADSAYGLDAPDVTATLSFTDGTSLTVRFGTASASDDSLCYLASSDAPTLVYEVNADHKSAFAVTKESLHDLSLIHI
;
A
#
# COMPACT_ATOMS: atom_id res chain seq x y z
N MET A 1 -6.98 -35.06 -69.54
CA MET A 1 -7.91 -34.93 -68.40
C MET A 1 -7.17 -35.04 -67.08
N LYS A 2 -6.42 -34.02 -66.64
CA LYS A 2 -5.62 -34.14 -65.38
C LYS A 2 -5.60 -32.89 -64.45
N ASN A 3 -6.38 -31.85 -64.67
CA ASN A 3 -6.27 -30.63 -63.90
C ASN A 3 -7.47 -30.22 -63.02
N LYS A 4 -8.54 -31.06 -62.95
CA LYS A 4 -9.72 -30.69 -62.14
C LYS A 4 -9.59 -30.86 -60.64
N LYS A 5 -8.57 -31.60 -60.16
CA LYS A 5 -8.37 -31.83 -58.70
C LYS A 5 -7.62 -30.72 -57.98
N PHE A 6 -6.90 -29.86 -58.71
CA PHE A 6 -6.15 -28.72 -58.13
C PHE A 6 -6.92 -27.41 -58.09
N LEU A 7 -8.06 -27.33 -58.81
CA LEU A 7 -8.87 -26.10 -58.84
C LEU A 7 -9.30 -25.64 -57.46
N PRO A 8 -9.84 -26.51 -56.56
CA PRO A 8 -10.27 -26.05 -55.24
C PRO A 8 -9.07 -25.62 -54.36
N LEU A 9 -7.88 -26.22 -54.54
CA LEU A 9 -6.68 -25.84 -53.81
C LEU A 9 -6.18 -24.44 -54.24
N VAL A 10 -6.22 -24.14 -55.54
CA VAL A 10 -5.86 -22.81 -56.08
C VAL A 10 -6.82 -21.73 -55.59
N ILE A 11 -8.13 -22.03 -55.53
CA ILE A 11 -9.16 -21.13 -55.02
C ILE A 11 -8.90 -20.88 -53.50
N LEU A 12 -8.61 -21.91 -52.71
CA LEU A 12 -8.32 -21.78 -51.28
C LEU A 12 -7.09 -20.89 -51.03
N VAL A 13 -6.01 -21.11 -51.77
CA VAL A 13 -4.80 -20.29 -51.68
C VAL A 13 -5.07 -18.82 -52.05
N GLY A 14 -5.91 -18.62 -53.10
CA GLY A 14 -6.33 -17.26 -53.50
C GLY A 14 -7.13 -16.54 -52.42
N VAL A 15 -8.06 -17.26 -51.76
CA VAL A 15 -8.85 -16.69 -50.65
C VAL A 15 -7.99 -16.37 -49.43
N VAL A 16 -7.03 -17.25 -49.06
CA VAL A 16 -6.09 -17.00 -47.96
C VAL A 16 -5.19 -15.82 -48.27
N ALA A 17 -4.70 -15.69 -49.51
CA ALA A 17 -3.90 -14.55 -49.92
C ALA A 17 -4.70 -13.23 -49.90
N LEU A 18 -5.97 -13.23 -50.34
CA LEU A 18 -6.86 -12.08 -50.27
C LEU A 18 -7.18 -11.69 -48.83
N LEU A 19 -7.42 -12.63 -47.93
CA LEU A 19 -7.63 -12.37 -46.50
C LEU A 19 -6.33 -11.82 -45.84
N GLY A 20 -5.17 -12.36 -46.24
CA GLY A 20 -3.87 -11.85 -45.75
C GLY A 20 -3.59 -10.41 -46.20
N ILE A 21 -3.94 -10.08 -47.48
CA ILE A 21 -3.83 -8.70 -48.00
C ILE A 21 -4.85 -7.78 -47.30
N LEU A 22 -6.09 -8.24 -47.09
CA LEU A 22 -7.10 -7.47 -46.37
C LEU A 22 -6.67 -7.21 -44.94
N LEU A 23 -6.14 -8.20 -44.23
CA LEU A 23 -5.60 -8.06 -42.88
C LEU A 23 -4.42 -7.08 -42.86
N ALA A 24 -3.48 -7.20 -43.80
CA ALA A 24 -2.35 -6.27 -43.93
C ALA A 24 -2.80 -4.85 -44.25
N VAL A 25 -3.81 -4.66 -45.07
CA VAL A 25 -4.39 -3.34 -45.37
C VAL A 25 -5.08 -2.79 -44.12
N LEU A 26 -5.84 -3.59 -43.38
CA LEU A 26 -6.47 -3.17 -42.13
C LEU A 26 -5.44 -2.86 -41.02
N THR A 27 -4.33 -3.57 -40.97
CA THR A 27 -3.26 -3.31 -39.98
C THR A 27 -2.35 -2.15 -40.38
N LEU A 28 -2.15 -1.91 -41.69
CA LEU A 28 -1.35 -0.80 -42.22
C LEU A 28 -2.18 0.51 -42.38
N HIS A 29 -3.50 0.41 -42.49
CA HIS A 29 -4.43 1.54 -42.50
C HIS A 29 -5.25 1.58 -41.18
N GLY A 30 -4.86 0.83 -40.17
CA GLY A 30 -5.26 1.17 -38.80
C GLY A 30 -4.81 2.60 -38.62
N GLU A 31 -5.76 3.53 -38.69
CA GLU A 31 -5.54 4.92 -38.28
C GLU A 31 -4.80 4.82 -36.95
N ALA A 32 -3.63 5.45 -36.85
CA ALA A 32 -3.07 5.74 -35.55
C ALA A 32 -4.25 6.34 -34.78
N GLU A 33 -4.76 5.63 -33.76
CA GLU A 33 -5.79 6.19 -32.89
C GLU A 33 -5.18 7.53 -32.45
N THR A 34 -5.62 8.61 -33.09
CA THR A 34 -5.35 9.94 -32.59
C THR A 34 -5.93 9.89 -31.19
N ASP A 35 -5.06 10.01 -30.17
CA ASP A 35 -5.47 10.11 -28.78
C ASP A 35 -6.42 11.30 -28.69
N THR A 36 -7.71 11.03 -28.85
CA THR A 36 -8.78 12.03 -28.79
C THR A 36 -9.19 12.30 -27.36
N THR A 37 -8.45 11.72 -26.38
CA THR A 37 -8.72 11.92 -24.98
C THR A 37 -8.49 13.39 -24.59
N LEU A 38 -9.35 13.88 -23.71
CA LEU A 38 -9.32 15.26 -23.23
C LEU A 38 -8.80 15.27 -21.78
N PRO A 39 -7.81 16.09 -21.45
CA PRO A 39 -7.41 16.25 -20.04
C PRO A 39 -8.57 16.82 -19.24
N LEU A 40 -8.79 16.31 -18.05
CA LEU A 40 -9.78 16.82 -17.10
C LEU A 40 -9.18 17.79 -16.09
N CYS A 41 -7.85 17.81 -15.97
CA CYS A 41 -7.10 18.74 -15.15
C CYS A 41 -6.15 19.54 -16.05
N ASP A 42 -6.11 20.83 -15.88
CA ASP A 42 -5.21 21.76 -16.59
C ASP A 42 -4.10 22.32 -15.68
N LEU A 43 -4.04 21.87 -14.42
CA LEU A 43 -2.98 22.23 -13.49
C LEU A 43 -1.68 21.49 -13.86
N ALA A 44 -0.56 22.17 -13.74
CA ALA A 44 0.73 21.52 -13.88
C ALA A 44 0.97 20.61 -12.65
N VAL A 45 1.36 19.36 -12.88
CA VAL A 45 1.53 18.34 -11.84
C VAL A 45 2.46 18.83 -10.71
N ASP A 46 3.54 19.53 -11.06
CA ASP A 46 4.55 20.03 -10.12
C ASP A 46 4.00 21.16 -9.22
N ASP A 47 2.98 21.87 -9.66
CA ASP A 47 2.35 22.98 -8.94
C ASP A 47 1.24 22.50 -8.02
N ILE A 48 0.80 21.24 -8.13
CA ILE A 48 -0.24 20.69 -7.26
C ILE A 48 0.29 20.58 -5.84
N ASP A 49 -0.43 21.21 -4.92
CA ASP A 49 -0.12 21.25 -3.48
C ASP A 49 -1.24 20.69 -2.60
N ALA A 50 -2.39 20.36 -3.17
CA ALA A 50 -3.50 19.72 -2.50
C ALA A 50 -4.21 18.69 -3.40
N LEU A 51 -4.61 17.55 -2.81
CA LEU A 51 -5.46 16.55 -3.43
C LEU A 51 -6.46 16.03 -2.40
N SER A 52 -7.75 16.15 -2.69
CA SER A 52 -8.80 15.53 -1.89
C SER A 52 -9.68 14.67 -2.76
N TYR A 53 -10.09 13.53 -2.24
CA TYR A 53 -11.10 12.68 -2.89
C TYR A 53 -11.93 11.95 -1.85
N ALA A 54 -13.22 11.77 -2.15
CA ALA A 54 -14.16 11.06 -1.32
C ALA A 54 -15.08 10.20 -2.18
N GLY A 55 -15.23 8.93 -1.83
CA GLY A 55 -16.07 7.95 -2.53
C GLY A 55 -15.65 6.53 -2.23
N ASN A 56 -16.50 5.54 -2.52
CA ASN A 56 -16.20 4.13 -2.28
C ASN A 56 -15.78 3.80 -0.82
N ASN A 57 -16.37 4.47 0.16
CA ASN A 57 -16.03 4.40 1.59
C ASN A 57 -14.60 4.85 1.92
N VAL A 58 -13.99 5.64 1.08
CA VAL A 58 -12.68 6.25 1.30
C VAL A 58 -12.86 7.77 1.25
N GLU A 59 -12.25 8.46 2.19
CA GLU A 59 -12.11 9.91 2.20
C GLU A 59 -10.66 10.23 2.56
N VAL A 60 -9.98 10.99 1.70
CA VAL A 60 -8.57 11.34 1.83
C VAL A 60 -8.38 12.79 1.42
N SER A 61 -7.67 13.53 2.26
CA SER A 61 -7.17 14.86 1.97
C SER A 61 -5.67 14.92 2.18
N LEU A 62 -4.93 15.24 1.14
CA LEU A 62 -3.48 15.32 1.11
C LEU A 62 -3.07 16.77 0.87
N LEU A 63 -2.09 17.24 1.64
CA LEU A 63 -1.51 18.57 1.53
C LEU A 63 0.00 18.46 1.39
N LYS A 64 0.60 19.25 0.51
CA LYS A 64 2.05 19.30 0.29
C LYS A 64 2.67 20.30 1.27
N GLY A 65 3.40 19.79 2.25
CA GLY A 65 4.19 20.60 3.19
C GLY A 65 5.63 20.82 2.71
N SER A 66 6.46 21.41 3.58
CA SER A 66 7.89 21.65 3.30
C SER A 66 8.69 20.37 3.09
N ASP A 67 8.31 19.29 3.77
CA ASP A 67 9.06 18.02 3.81
C ASP A 67 8.39 16.91 3.00
N GLY A 68 7.32 17.24 2.28
CA GLY A 68 6.56 16.32 1.44
C GLY A 68 5.07 16.35 1.71
N TRP A 69 4.36 15.35 1.19
CA TRP A 69 2.92 15.21 1.33
C TRP A 69 2.54 14.72 2.73
N LEU A 70 1.48 15.27 3.27
CA LEU A 70 0.90 14.96 4.57
C LEU A 70 -0.58 14.60 4.41
N LEU A 71 -1.09 13.73 5.28
CA LEU A 71 -2.53 13.53 5.44
C LEU A 71 -3.08 14.69 6.26
N ALA A 72 -4.10 15.40 5.77
CA ALA A 72 -4.63 16.60 6.43
C ALA A 72 -5.19 16.29 7.83
N ASP A 73 -5.88 15.15 7.97
CA ASP A 73 -6.50 14.73 9.24
C ASP A 73 -5.48 14.18 10.24
N ASP A 74 -4.32 13.71 9.76
CA ASP A 74 -3.24 13.21 10.60
C ASP A 74 -1.87 13.52 9.98
N PRO A 75 -1.37 14.75 10.14
CA PRO A 75 -0.10 15.18 9.55
C PRO A 75 1.13 14.44 10.08
N SER A 76 0.99 13.70 11.19
CA SER A 76 2.08 12.90 11.79
C SER A 76 2.15 11.47 11.25
N LEU A 77 1.14 11.03 10.52
CA LEU A 77 1.13 9.71 9.88
C LEU A 77 2.22 9.63 8.81
N PRO A 78 3.14 8.66 8.88
CA PRO A 78 4.17 8.52 7.86
C PRO A 78 3.57 8.03 6.53
N LEU A 79 3.69 8.85 5.47
CA LEU A 79 3.25 8.53 4.13
C LEU A 79 4.44 8.14 3.23
N ASP A 80 4.22 7.17 2.36
CA ASP A 80 5.13 6.84 1.28
C ASP A 80 5.02 7.91 0.19
N GLN A 81 5.98 8.81 0.16
CA GLN A 81 6.00 9.97 -0.72
C GLN A 81 5.95 9.59 -2.20
N SER A 82 6.53 8.45 -2.58
CA SER A 82 6.50 7.97 -3.96
C SER A 82 5.10 7.53 -4.36
N LYS A 83 4.40 6.82 -3.46
CA LYS A 83 3.01 6.40 -3.71
C LYS A 83 2.07 7.60 -3.79
N VAL A 84 2.25 8.57 -2.89
CA VAL A 84 1.43 9.79 -2.91
C VAL A 84 1.69 10.59 -4.18
N GLN A 85 2.94 10.78 -4.56
CA GLN A 85 3.30 11.51 -5.79
C GLN A 85 2.70 10.82 -7.02
N SER A 86 2.83 9.49 -7.13
CA SER A 86 2.21 8.75 -8.23
C SER A 86 0.69 8.89 -8.26
N LEU A 87 0.04 8.89 -7.08
CA LEU A 87 -1.41 9.08 -6.99
C LEU A 87 -1.83 10.48 -7.48
N VAL A 88 -1.09 11.53 -7.08
CA VAL A 88 -1.33 12.90 -7.54
C VAL A 88 -1.17 13.01 -9.06
N GLU A 89 -0.11 12.38 -9.60
CA GLU A 89 0.12 12.32 -11.05
C GLU A 89 -1.02 11.61 -11.78
N ASP A 90 -1.52 10.49 -11.24
CA ASP A 90 -2.62 9.73 -11.83
C ASP A 90 -3.91 10.58 -11.87
N TYR A 91 -4.22 11.32 -10.81
CA TYR A 91 -5.37 12.22 -10.78
C TYR A 91 -5.19 13.43 -11.72
N ALA A 92 -4.01 14.03 -11.74
CA ALA A 92 -3.71 15.18 -12.59
C ALA A 92 -3.75 14.81 -14.09
N ASN A 93 -3.34 13.59 -14.43
CA ASN A 93 -3.33 13.08 -15.80
C ASN A 93 -4.63 12.35 -16.20
N LEU A 94 -5.68 12.42 -15.35
CA LEU A 94 -6.96 11.80 -15.67
C LEU A 94 -7.55 12.39 -16.95
N LYS A 95 -7.93 11.53 -17.89
CA LYS A 95 -8.43 11.92 -19.21
C LYS A 95 -9.84 11.42 -19.43
N ALA A 96 -10.64 12.28 -20.03
CA ALA A 96 -11.92 11.88 -20.58
C ALA A 96 -11.76 11.27 -21.96
N GLN A 97 -12.57 10.29 -22.30
CA GLN A 97 -12.68 9.76 -23.65
C GLN A 97 -13.34 10.78 -24.59
N ARG A 98 -14.35 11.48 -24.09
CA ARG A 98 -15.06 12.53 -24.82
C ARG A 98 -15.83 13.45 -23.89
N LYS A 99 -16.07 14.67 -24.35
CA LYS A 99 -17.05 15.60 -23.78
C LYS A 99 -18.42 15.30 -24.37
N LEU A 100 -19.46 15.35 -23.54
CA LEU A 100 -20.84 15.13 -23.96
C LEU A 100 -21.50 16.46 -24.31
N GLU A 101 -22.07 16.52 -25.52
CA GLU A 101 -22.70 17.75 -26.06
C GLU A 101 -24.01 17.41 -26.78
N GLY A 102 -24.86 18.41 -26.96
CA GLY A 102 -26.07 18.28 -27.75
C GLY A 102 -27.02 17.18 -27.26
N ASN A 103 -27.36 16.24 -28.12
CA ASN A 103 -28.28 15.12 -27.80
C ASN A 103 -27.69 14.18 -26.73
N ASP A 104 -26.40 13.90 -26.76
CA ASP A 104 -25.75 13.02 -25.79
C ASP A 104 -25.87 13.57 -24.36
N LEU A 105 -25.79 14.91 -24.21
CA LEU A 105 -26.00 15.57 -22.94
C LEU A 105 -27.49 15.53 -22.50
N ALA A 106 -28.40 15.67 -23.45
CA ALA A 106 -29.84 15.68 -23.18
C ALA A 106 -30.38 14.27 -22.79
N GLU A 107 -29.69 13.22 -23.21
CA GLU A 107 -30.06 11.82 -22.93
C GLU A 107 -29.41 11.29 -21.62
N LEU A 108 -28.58 12.10 -20.94
CA LEU A 108 -27.99 11.69 -19.69
C LEU A 108 -29.05 11.48 -18.60
N PRO A 109 -28.88 10.46 -17.74
CA PRO A 109 -29.68 10.34 -16.54
C PRO A 109 -29.48 11.59 -15.65
N ALA A 110 -30.47 11.89 -14.82
CA ALA A 110 -30.31 12.95 -13.83
C ALA A 110 -29.12 12.65 -12.93
N LYS A 111 -28.34 13.71 -12.59
CA LYS A 111 -27.24 13.59 -11.63
C LYS A 111 -27.74 12.93 -10.34
N SER A 112 -26.93 12.05 -9.78
CA SER A 112 -27.21 11.46 -8.48
C SER A 112 -26.98 12.48 -7.36
N ASP A 113 -27.83 12.45 -6.33
CA ASP A 113 -27.61 13.20 -5.09
C ASP A 113 -26.42 12.62 -4.29
N THR A 114 -25.99 11.38 -4.63
CA THR A 114 -24.88 10.68 -4.01
C THR A 114 -23.91 10.23 -5.10
N PRO A 115 -22.93 11.05 -5.49
CA PRO A 115 -21.95 10.69 -6.50
C PRO A 115 -21.09 9.51 -6.03
N GLN A 116 -20.51 8.77 -6.98
CA GLN A 116 -19.60 7.67 -6.68
C GLN A 116 -18.29 8.17 -6.07
N MET A 117 -17.82 9.33 -6.53
CA MET A 117 -16.60 9.97 -6.03
C MET A 117 -16.62 11.47 -6.33
N THR A 118 -16.04 12.25 -5.44
CA THR A 118 -15.66 13.64 -5.67
C THR A 118 -14.15 13.75 -5.63
N ILE A 119 -13.57 14.61 -6.45
CA ILE A 119 -12.13 14.83 -6.57
C ILE A 119 -11.89 16.33 -6.63
N THR A 120 -10.95 16.82 -5.82
CA THR A 120 -10.48 18.20 -5.85
C THR A 120 -8.95 18.20 -5.94
N LEU A 121 -8.40 18.84 -6.95
CA LEU A 121 -6.96 19.14 -7.07
C LEU A 121 -6.77 20.63 -6.85
N GLY A 122 -5.76 21.01 -6.08
CA GLY A 122 -5.40 22.39 -5.78
C GLY A 122 -3.96 22.71 -6.17
N ALA A 123 -3.76 23.92 -6.68
CA ALA A 123 -2.45 24.49 -6.96
C ALA A 123 -2.47 25.98 -6.58
N GLY A 124 -2.08 26.32 -5.36
CA GLY A 124 -2.21 27.65 -4.79
C GLY A 124 -3.66 28.10 -4.70
N GLU A 125 -4.05 29.14 -5.48
CA GLU A 125 -5.44 29.64 -5.50
C GLU A 125 -6.31 28.96 -6.59
N GLN A 126 -5.76 28.08 -7.40
CA GLN A 126 -6.48 27.38 -8.45
C GLN A 126 -6.96 26.03 -7.95
N THR A 127 -8.18 25.66 -8.32
CA THR A 127 -8.76 24.33 -8.02
C THR A 127 -9.39 23.73 -9.26
N VAL A 128 -9.37 22.42 -9.34
CA VAL A 128 -10.12 21.62 -10.30
C VAL A 128 -10.99 20.65 -9.54
N ASP A 129 -12.32 20.82 -9.66
CA ASP A 129 -13.30 19.95 -9.01
C ASP A 129 -13.98 19.04 -10.02
N LEU A 130 -13.94 17.74 -9.75
CA LEU A 130 -14.58 16.71 -10.57
C LEU A 130 -15.56 15.90 -9.74
N THR A 131 -16.73 15.66 -10.28
CA THR A 131 -17.74 14.77 -9.70
C THR A 131 -17.92 13.55 -10.57
N VAL A 132 -17.52 12.37 -10.07
CA VAL A 132 -17.77 11.08 -10.71
C VAL A 132 -19.15 10.60 -10.30
N ASP A 133 -20.06 10.49 -11.25
CA ASP A 133 -21.45 10.15 -11.00
C ASP A 133 -21.73 8.69 -11.36
N GLN A 134 -22.68 8.42 -12.23
CA GLN A 134 -23.20 7.10 -12.52
C GLN A 134 -22.31 6.34 -13.50
N LEU A 135 -22.21 5.02 -13.28
CA LEU A 135 -21.58 4.09 -14.23
C LEU A 135 -22.54 3.72 -15.35
N ASN A 136 -22.15 3.98 -16.58
CA ASN A 136 -22.75 3.35 -17.76
C ASN A 136 -22.10 1.97 -17.95
N SER A 137 -22.78 0.94 -17.44
CA SER A 137 -22.27 -0.44 -17.48
C SER A 137 -22.19 -1.06 -18.88
N VAL A 138 -22.89 -0.48 -19.88
CA VAL A 138 -22.84 -0.96 -21.27
C VAL A 138 -21.58 -0.46 -21.97
N ALA A 139 -21.23 0.81 -21.74
CA ALA A 139 -20.04 1.43 -22.30
C ALA A 139 -18.80 1.31 -21.41
N ASP A 140 -18.96 0.80 -20.17
CA ASP A 140 -17.92 0.69 -19.12
C ASP A 140 -17.22 2.02 -18.81
N VAL A 141 -18.02 3.09 -18.73
CA VAL A 141 -17.56 4.45 -18.44
C VAL A 141 -18.37 5.08 -17.31
N TYR A 142 -17.73 5.94 -16.52
CA TYR A 142 -18.42 6.86 -15.64
C TYR A 142 -18.75 8.17 -16.35
N TYR A 143 -19.87 8.78 -15.97
CA TYR A 143 -20.14 10.17 -16.26
C TYR A 143 -19.41 11.03 -15.22
N VAL A 144 -18.60 11.97 -15.70
CA VAL A 144 -17.81 12.88 -14.85
C VAL A 144 -18.20 14.31 -15.19
N TYR A 145 -18.40 15.13 -14.18
CA TYR A 145 -18.77 16.53 -14.34
C TYR A 145 -17.68 17.41 -13.73
N ASP A 146 -17.34 18.47 -14.44
CA ASP A 146 -16.51 19.54 -13.89
C ASP A 146 -17.33 20.58 -13.12
N GLU A 147 -16.67 21.57 -12.53
CA GLU A 147 -17.29 22.67 -11.78
C GLU A 147 -18.27 23.52 -12.62
N SER A 148 -18.03 23.63 -13.93
CA SER A 148 -18.93 24.33 -14.85
C SER A 148 -20.20 23.55 -15.17
N GLY A 149 -20.26 22.27 -14.78
CA GLY A 149 -21.32 21.34 -15.08
C GLY A 149 -21.19 20.69 -16.45
N ALA A 150 -20.06 20.86 -17.16
CA ALA A 150 -19.79 20.12 -18.38
C ALA A 150 -19.62 18.63 -18.05
N ALA A 151 -20.17 17.77 -18.92
CA ALA A 151 -20.21 16.33 -18.74
C ALA A 151 -19.20 15.63 -19.65
N TYR A 152 -18.55 14.63 -19.11
CA TYR A 152 -17.53 13.83 -19.78
C TYR A 152 -17.76 12.34 -19.55
N THR A 153 -17.15 11.49 -20.37
CA THR A 153 -17.04 10.05 -20.10
C THR A 153 -15.61 9.69 -19.77
N VAL A 154 -15.40 8.93 -18.67
CA VAL A 154 -14.10 8.42 -18.23
C VAL A 154 -14.20 6.91 -18.08
N ARG A 155 -13.20 6.16 -18.53
CA ARG A 155 -13.21 4.70 -18.40
C ARG A 155 -13.26 4.30 -16.94
N ARG A 156 -14.02 3.28 -16.65
CA ARG A 156 -14.07 2.70 -15.30
C ARG A 156 -12.69 2.24 -14.82
N SER A 157 -11.87 1.66 -15.71
CA SER A 157 -10.51 1.22 -15.40
C SER A 157 -9.63 2.35 -14.88
N ASP A 158 -9.78 3.56 -15.43
CA ASP A 158 -8.91 4.69 -15.13
C ASP A 158 -9.21 5.27 -13.74
N LEU A 159 -10.44 5.08 -13.24
CA LEU A 159 -10.85 5.50 -11.90
C LEU A 159 -10.70 4.41 -10.84
N ALA A 160 -10.66 3.13 -11.24
CA ALA A 160 -10.64 2.00 -10.31
C ALA A 160 -9.39 1.95 -9.41
N THR A 161 -8.27 2.50 -9.88
CA THR A 161 -6.98 2.52 -9.17
C THR A 161 -6.78 3.74 -8.27
N LEU A 162 -7.68 4.73 -8.36
CA LEU A 162 -7.50 6.03 -7.71
C LEU A 162 -8.04 6.08 -6.26
N SER A 163 -8.96 5.20 -5.87
CA SER A 163 -9.55 5.15 -4.52
C SER A 163 -8.60 4.52 -3.51
N LYS A 164 -7.46 5.15 -3.25
CA LYS A 164 -6.48 4.69 -2.26
C LYS A 164 -6.88 5.12 -0.87
N SER A 165 -6.88 4.19 0.08
CA SER A 165 -7.05 4.52 1.50
C SER A 165 -5.75 5.07 2.10
N PRO A 166 -5.78 5.73 3.27
CA PRO A 166 -4.55 6.13 3.97
C PRO A 166 -3.61 4.95 4.23
N ARG A 167 -4.14 3.74 4.44
CA ARG A 167 -3.33 2.52 4.63
C ARG A 167 -2.54 2.13 3.37
N ASP A 168 -3.10 2.34 2.18
CA ASP A 168 -2.40 2.10 0.91
C ASP A 168 -1.21 3.06 0.71
N LEU A 169 -1.32 4.26 1.27
CA LEU A 169 -0.32 5.32 1.19
C LEU A 169 0.67 5.30 2.36
N TYR A 170 0.45 4.45 3.35
CA TYR A 170 1.30 4.36 4.53
C TYR A 170 2.72 3.91 4.17
N LYS A 171 3.70 4.51 4.86
CA LYS A 171 5.11 4.12 4.82
C LYS A 171 5.44 3.27 6.04
N ALA A 172 5.66 1.99 5.82
CA ALA A 172 6.14 1.10 6.89
C ALA A 172 7.42 1.64 7.56
N GLN A 173 7.48 1.55 8.89
CA GLN A 173 8.60 2.00 9.70
C GLN A 173 9.28 0.80 10.34
N THR A 174 10.60 0.87 10.54
CA THR A 174 11.30 0.02 11.49
C THR A 174 11.24 0.65 12.89
N LEU A 175 11.28 -0.17 13.93
CA LEU A 175 11.23 0.34 15.30
C LEU A 175 12.55 0.99 15.75
N THR A 176 13.65 0.66 15.08
CA THR A 176 15.00 1.16 15.36
C THR A 176 15.86 1.06 14.10
N ASP A 177 16.95 1.79 14.07
CA ASP A 177 18.01 1.70 13.06
C ASP A 177 19.17 0.77 13.48
N LYS A 178 19.09 0.20 14.70
CA LYS A 178 20.09 -0.74 15.22
C LYS A 178 20.09 -2.06 14.45
N THR A 179 21.25 -2.71 14.47
CA THR A 179 21.49 -4.01 13.83
C THR A 179 21.81 -5.09 14.87
N THR A 180 21.90 -6.33 14.44
CA THR A 180 22.28 -7.45 15.31
C THR A 180 23.65 -7.27 15.96
N ASP A 181 24.57 -6.56 15.32
CA ASP A 181 25.92 -6.31 15.82
C ASP A 181 25.93 -5.29 16.96
N ASP A 182 24.87 -4.49 17.08
CA ASP A 182 24.72 -3.51 18.17
C ASP A 182 24.16 -4.16 19.44
N VAL A 183 23.64 -5.41 19.40
CA VAL A 183 22.94 -6.02 20.53
C VAL A 183 23.94 -6.60 21.53
N ALA A 184 23.88 -6.14 22.77
CA ALA A 184 24.65 -6.65 23.90
C ALA A 184 23.88 -7.66 24.75
N ALA A 185 22.56 -7.50 24.88
CA ALA A 185 21.73 -8.39 25.68
C ALA A 185 20.26 -8.37 25.20
N MET A 186 19.52 -9.42 25.56
CA MET A 186 18.06 -9.50 25.34
C MET A 186 17.38 -10.09 26.56
N ARG A 187 16.21 -9.55 26.89
CA ARG A 187 15.32 -10.09 27.92
C ARG A 187 13.95 -10.38 27.34
N VAL A 188 13.46 -11.60 27.53
CA VAL A 188 12.10 -12.01 27.09
C VAL A 188 11.59 -13.17 27.97
N ASN A 189 10.32 -13.11 28.35
CA ASN A 189 9.63 -14.17 29.13
C ASN A 189 10.41 -14.61 30.40
N GLY A 190 11.06 -13.65 31.09
CA GLY A 190 11.85 -13.93 32.28
C GLY A 190 13.25 -14.51 32.02
N LEU A 191 13.57 -14.84 30.76
CA LEU A 191 14.91 -15.24 30.34
C LEU A 191 15.74 -14.02 30.01
N THR A 192 17.01 -14.04 30.40
CA THR A 192 17.99 -12.99 30.05
C THR A 192 19.16 -13.63 29.31
N PHE A 193 19.47 -13.06 28.14
CA PHE A 193 20.55 -13.50 27.26
C PHE A 193 21.61 -12.41 27.16
N THR A 194 22.87 -12.80 27.18
CA THR A 194 24.01 -11.91 26.89
C THR A 194 24.62 -12.31 25.56
N CYS A 195 24.95 -11.30 24.74
CA CYS A 195 25.64 -11.49 23.45
C CYS A 195 27.08 -10.96 23.58
N THR A 196 28.06 -11.81 23.31
CA THR A 196 29.47 -11.42 23.26
C THR A 196 30.06 -11.97 21.97
N ASP A 197 30.59 -11.10 21.14
CA ASP A 197 31.17 -11.45 19.82
C ASP A 197 30.21 -12.30 18.95
N GLY A 198 28.90 -11.98 19.01
CA GLY A 198 27.84 -12.67 18.27
C GLY A 198 27.45 -14.04 18.84
N ILE A 199 27.99 -14.44 19.99
CA ILE A 199 27.64 -15.66 20.72
C ILE A 199 26.68 -15.32 21.85
N TRP A 200 25.55 -15.99 21.87
CA TRP A 200 24.52 -15.82 22.90
C TRP A 200 24.71 -16.84 24.03
N THR A 201 24.61 -16.40 25.25
CA THR A 201 24.57 -17.23 26.45
C THR A 201 23.39 -16.88 27.32
N LEU A 202 22.89 -17.82 28.11
CA LEU A 202 21.89 -17.54 29.14
C LEU A 202 22.63 -16.89 30.31
N THR A 203 22.20 -15.69 30.74
CA THR A 203 22.92 -14.92 31.76
C THR A 203 23.01 -15.67 33.10
N ASP A 204 21.92 -16.39 33.50
CA ASP A 204 21.86 -17.13 34.74
C ASP A 204 22.47 -18.54 34.64
N ASP A 205 22.79 -19.02 33.45
CA ASP A 205 23.36 -20.35 33.17
C ASP A 205 24.23 -20.31 31.91
N PRO A 206 25.42 -19.71 31.97
CA PRO A 206 26.26 -19.48 30.76
C PRO A 206 26.72 -20.77 30.06
N ASP A 207 26.74 -21.90 30.78
CA ASP A 207 27.13 -23.20 30.23
C ASP A 207 25.97 -23.93 29.56
N TYR A 208 24.75 -23.37 29.62
CA TYR A 208 23.58 -23.96 28.99
C TYR A 208 23.73 -23.97 27.47
N ALA A 209 23.59 -25.15 26.88
CA ALA A 209 23.68 -25.34 25.43
C ALA A 209 22.49 -24.64 24.73
N LEU A 210 22.66 -23.41 24.28
CA LEU A 210 21.62 -22.64 23.57
C LEU A 210 21.63 -22.90 22.06
N THR A 211 20.45 -23.08 21.48
CA THR A 211 20.23 -23.00 20.05
C THR A 211 20.43 -21.56 19.57
N GLN A 212 21.63 -21.24 19.12
CA GLN A 212 22.05 -19.86 18.73
C GLN A 212 21.13 -19.23 17.69
N SER A 213 20.66 -20.02 16.71
CA SER A 213 19.76 -19.55 15.66
C SER A 213 18.41 -19.06 16.19
N SER A 214 17.88 -19.73 17.22
CA SER A 214 16.60 -19.33 17.85
C SER A 214 16.70 -18.02 18.59
N VAL A 215 17.77 -17.82 19.36
CA VAL A 215 18.00 -16.56 20.10
C VAL A 215 18.26 -15.42 19.12
N ARG A 216 19.08 -15.66 18.10
CA ARG A 216 19.37 -14.68 17.06
C ARG A 216 18.11 -14.28 16.28
N LYS A 217 17.20 -15.27 16.00
CA LYS A 217 15.93 -15.00 15.37
C LYS A 217 15.03 -14.07 16.21
N MET A 218 14.97 -14.24 17.53
CA MET A 218 14.20 -13.35 18.41
C MET A 218 14.70 -11.90 18.32
N ALA A 219 16.01 -11.69 18.44
CA ALA A 219 16.61 -10.35 18.32
C ALA A 219 16.35 -9.75 16.93
N GLY A 220 16.60 -10.52 15.87
CA GLY A 220 16.32 -10.10 14.49
C GLY A 220 14.85 -9.76 14.23
N THR A 221 13.92 -10.50 14.84
CA THR A 221 12.48 -10.20 14.72
C THR A 221 12.16 -8.79 15.22
N ILE A 222 12.76 -8.31 16.31
CA ILE A 222 12.53 -6.94 16.81
C ILE A 222 13.20 -5.91 15.89
N LEU A 223 14.45 -6.16 15.47
CA LEU A 223 15.26 -5.21 14.69
C LEU A 223 14.73 -5.00 13.26
N GLU A 224 14.22 -6.07 12.65
CA GLU A 224 13.78 -6.08 11.26
C GLU A 224 12.27 -5.89 11.09
N MET A 225 11.53 -5.79 12.22
CA MET A 225 10.08 -5.67 12.22
C MET A 225 9.63 -4.41 11.49
N GLN A 226 8.69 -4.58 10.56
CA GLN A 226 8.04 -3.50 9.83
C GLN A 226 6.65 -3.26 10.43
N THR A 227 6.32 -1.98 10.65
CA THR A 227 4.97 -1.59 11.05
C THR A 227 4.01 -1.67 9.85
N ALA A 228 2.80 -2.18 10.07
CA ALA A 228 1.72 -2.15 9.09
C ALA A 228 0.89 -0.88 9.19
N TRP A 229 0.87 -0.26 10.38
CA TRP A 229 0.18 0.99 10.66
C TRP A 229 0.72 1.66 11.91
N THR A 230 0.56 3.00 11.99
CA THR A 230 0.85 3.78 13.19
C THR A 230 -0.42 4.48 13.66
N ILE A 231 -0.78 4.29 14.91
CA ILE A 231 -1.83 5.01 15.61
C ILE A 231 -1.15 6.18 16.32
N THR A 232 -1.33 7.38 15.79
CA THR A 232 -0.61 8.59 16.20
C THR A 232 -1.24 9.28 17.41
N ALA A 233 -2.53 9.02 17.65
CA ALA A 233 -3.29 9.48 18.81
C ALA A 233 -3.98 8.28 19.48
N PRO A 234 -3.22 7.39 20.14
CA PRO A 234 -3.79 6.19 20.73
C PRO A 234 -4.64 6.50 21.97
N ASP A 235 -5.63 5.65 22.19
CA ASP A 235 -6.34 5.54 23.46
C ASP A 235 -5.42 4.99 24.57
N ALA A 236 -5.98 4.71 25.76
CA ALA A 236 -5.24 4.09 26.83
C ALA A 236 -4.73 2.68 26.45
N ASP A 237 -3.60 2.26 27.02
CA ASP A 237 -2.94 0.96 26.78
C ASP A 237 -3.91 -0.23 26.86
N SER A 238 -4.92 -0.14 27.75
CA SER A 238 -5.93 -1.20 27.93
C SER A 238 -6.81 -1.42 26.71
N ALA A 239 -6.98 -0.43 25.83
CA ALA A 239 -7.71 -0.59 24.58
C ALA A 239 -7.00 -1.51 23.57
N TYR A 240 -5.70 -1.68 23.75
CA TYR A 240 -4.81 -2.44 22.88
C TYR A 240 -4.24 -3.70 23.56
N GLY A 241 -4.61 -3.96 24.84
CA GLY A 241 -4.03 -5.04 25.65
C GLY A 241 -2.56 -4.81 26.00
N LEU A 242 -2.10 -3.57 25.99
CA LEU A 242 -0.71 -3.20 26.25
C LEU A 242 -0.43 -2.94 27.76
N ASP A 243 -1.46 -2.84 28.58
CA ASP A 243 -1.39 -2.83 30.06
C ASP A 243 -1.08 -4.21 30.65
N ALA A 244 -1.47 -5.29 29.93
CA ALA A 244 -1.16 -6.68 30.25
C ALA A 244 -0.67 -7.39 28.97
N PRO A 245 0.52 -7.04 28.44
CA PRO A 245 0.98 -7.52 27.15
C PRO A 245 1.25 -9.03 27.14
N ASP A 246 0.91 -9.70 26.03
CA ASP A 246 1.19 -11.13 25.81
C ASP A 246 2.69 -11.44 25.83
N VAL A 247 3.48 -10.50 25.31
CA VAL A 247 4.94 -10.58 25.23
C VAL A 247 5.53 -9.21 25.57
N THR A 248 6.56 -9.22 26.42
CA THR A 248 7.47 -8.07 26.58
C THR A 248 8.88 -8.54 26.29
N ALA A 249 9.54 -7.86 25.36
CA ALA A 249 10.92 -8.12 25.01
C ALA A 249 11.74 -6.83 25.06
N THR A 250 12.95 -6.92 25.61
CA THR A 250 13.88 -5.79 25.69
C THR A 250 15.20 -6.18 25.05
N LEU A 251 15.69 -5.37 24.12
CA LEU A 251 17.06 -5.40 23.61
C LEU A 251 17.88 -4.33 24.34
N SER A 252 19.07 -4.68 24.78
CA SER A 252 20.07 -3.73 25.27
C SER A 252 21.21 -3.67 24.27
N PHE A 253 21.64 -2.46 23.95
CA PHE A 253 22.66 -2.22 22.93
C PHE A 253 24.03 -1.92 23.54
N THR A 254 25.07 -2.11 22.73
CA THR A 254 26.46 -1.89 23.10
C THR A 254 26.80 -0.43 23.47
N ASP A 255 25.99 0.52 22.97
CA ASP A 255 26.08 1.95 23.29
C ASP A 255 25.39 2.32 24.62
N GLY A 256 24.80 1.36 25.31
CA GLY A 256 24.12 1.55 26.59
C GLY A 256 22.64 1.94 26.45
N THR A 257 22.12 2.09 25.24
CA THR A 257 20.67 2.30 25.01
C THR A 257 19.90 0.98 25.05
N SER A 258 18.56 1.05 25.10
CA SER A 258 17.72 -0.15 25.08
C SER A 258 16.42 0.13 24.37
N LEU A 259 15.87 -0.90 23.71
CA LEU A 259 14.57 -0.90 23.09
C LEU A 259 13.68 -1.95 23.76
N THR A 260 12.55 -1.53 24.30
CA THR A 260 11.53 -2.43 24.84
C THR A 260 10.30 -2.41 23.96
N VAL A 261 9.84 -3.59 23.56
CA VAL A 261 8.59 -3.78 22.82
C VAL A 261 7.60 -4.57 23.66
N ARG A 262 6.33 -4.19 23.59
CA ARG A 262 5.20 -4.86 24.22
C ARG A 262 4.17 -5.22 23.15
N PHE A 263 3.85 -6.51 23.02
CA PHE A 263 2.82 -6.99 22.11
C PHE A 263 1.49 -7.12 22.85
N GLY A 264 0.50 -6.42 22.34
CA GLY A 264 -0.87 -6.44 22.84
C GLY A 264 -1.76 -7.47 22.14
N THR A 265 -3.07 -7.21 22.13
CA THR A 265 -4.11 -8.06 21.51
C THR A 265 -4.04 -7.99 19.97
N ALA A 266 -4.84 -8.85 19.30
CA ALA A 266 -5.08 -8.74 17.86
C ALA A 266 -5.67 -7.37 17.52
N SER A 267 -5.34 -6.86 16.34
CA SER A 267 -5.91 -5.60 15.86
C SER A 267 -7.40 -5.73 15.54
N ALA A 268 -8.16 -4.68 15.84
CA ALA A 268 -9.58 -4.60 15.47
C ALA A 268 -9.79 -4.43 13.96
N SER A 269 -8.75 -4.02 13.23
CA SER A 269 -8.83 -3.77 11.78
C SER A 269 -8.55 -5.02 10.94
N ASP A 270 -7.68 -5.93 11.46
CA ASP A 270 -7.22 -7.13 10.74
C ASP A 270 -6.65 -8.14 11.74
N ASP A 271 -7.21 -9.33 11.81
CA ASP A 271 -6.79 -10.41 12.72
C ASP A 271 -5.36 -10.91 12.46
N SER A 272 -4.80 -10.65 11.28
CA SER A 272 -3.39 -10.96 10.97
C SER A 272 -2.40 -9.99 11.61
N LEU A 273 -2.90 -8.90 12.20
CA LEU A 273 -2.12 -7.87 12.87
C LEU A 273 -2.34 -7.93 14.39
N CYS A 274 -1.38 -7.43 15.14
CA CYS A 274 -1.51 -7.18 16.56
C CYS A 274 -0.96 -5.81 16.91
N TYR A 275 -1.42 -5.27 18.05
CA TYR A 275 -0.90 -4.01 18.56
C TYR A 275 0.48 -4.18 19.19
N LEU A 276 1.28 -3.13 19.07
CA LEU A 276 2.62 -3.08 19.62
C LEU A 276 2.94 -1.68 20.14
N ALA A 277 3.54 -1.61 21.33
CA ALA A 277 4.14 -0.40 21.86
C ALA A 277 5.68 -0.52 21.89
N SER A 278 6.35 0.59 21.66
CA SER A 278 7.82 0.71 21.70
C SER A 278 8.25 1.76 22.73
N SER A 279 9.34 1.47 23.46
CA SER A 279 9.93 2.45 24.40
C SER A 279 10.47 3.69 23.73
N ASP A 280 10.88 3.59 22.45
CA ASP A 280 11.49 4.69 21.70
C ASP A 280 10.44 5.67 21.17
N ALA A 281 9.18 5.24 21.12
CA ALA A 281 8.06 6.08 20.71
C ALA A 281 6.85 5.84 21.65
N PRO A 282 6.93 6.25 22.92
CA PRO A 282 5.94 5.89 23.95
C PRO A 282 4.55 6.51 23.76
N THR A 283 4.42 7.47 22.85
CA THR A 283 3.14 8.13 22.52
C THR A 283 2.44 7.49 21.30
N LEU A 284 3.03 6.47 20.70
CA LEU A 284 2.51 5.79 19.52
C LEU A 284 2.16 4.35 19.85
N VAL A 285 1.14 3.84 19.13
CA VAL A 285 0.85 2.41 19.06
C VAL A 285 0.96 1.99 17.61
N TYR A 286 1.55 0.84 17.39
CA TYR A 286 1.74 0.28 16.05
C TYR A 286 0.85 -0.94 15.84
N GLU A 287 0.48 -1.19 14.60
CA GLU A 287 0.02 -2.51 14.15
C GLU A 287 1.18 -3.20 13.44
N VAL A 288 1.45 -4.44 13.81
CA VAL A 288 2.50 -5.29 13.23
C VAL A 288 1.94 -6.67 12.93
N ASN A 289 2.61 -7.44 12.07
CA ASN A 289 2.18 -8.81 11.78
C ASN A 289 2.18 -9.64 13.09
N ALA A 290 1.04 -10.28 13.39
CA ALA A 290 0.84 -11.08 14.59
C ALA A 290 1.77 -12.30 14.67
N ASP A 291 2.27 -12.80 13.53
CA ASP A 291 3.22 -13.91 13.48
C ASP A 291 4.54 -13.60 14.19
N HIS A 292 4.90 -12.32 14.34
CA HIS A 292 6.08 -11.92 15.10
C HIS A 292 6.05 -12.41 16.56
N LYS A 293 4.87 -12.50 17.19
CA LYS A 293 4.72 -13.04 18.54
C LYS A 293 5.24 -14.47 18.67
N SER A 294 5.10 -15.27 17.61
CA SER A 294 5.51 -16.67 17.61
C SER A 294 7.00 -16.87 17.88
N ALA A 295 7.83 -15.91 17.50
CA ALA A 295 9.28 -15.94 17.75
C ALA A 295 9.59 -15.90 19.26
N PHE A 296 8.68 -15.36 20.08
CA PHE A 296 8.85 -15.17 21.52
C PHE A 296 8.13 -16.24 22.36
N ALA A 297 7.43 -17.20 21.74
CA ALA A 297 6.80 -18.32 22.42
C ALA A 297 7.86 -19.38 22.81
N VAL A 298 8.85 -18.97 23.58
CA VAL A 298 10.00 -19.80 23.97
C VAL A 298 10.06 -20.04 25.46
N THR A 299 10.54 -21.24 25.85
CA THR A 299 10.94 -21.60 27.20
C THR A 299 12.43 -21.94 27.19
N LYS A 300 13.07 -22.02 28.39
CA LYS A 300 14.45 -22.43 28.48
C LYS A 300 14.68 -23.78 27.79
N GLU A 301 13.79 -24.74 28.00
CA GLU A 301 13.86 -26.09 27.43
C GLU A 301 13.74 -26.10 25.92
N SER A 302 12.88 -25.24 25.34
CA SER A 302 12.70 -25.16 23.89
C SER A 302 13.92 -24.56 23.16
N LEU A 303 14.77 -23.87 23.92
CA LEU A 303 16.01 -23.27 23.40
C LEU A 303 17.25 -24.17 23.56
N HIS A 304 17.09 -25.39 24.13
CA HIS A 304 18.20 -26.31 24.31
C HIS A 304 18.70 -26.86 22.97
N ASP A 305 20.01 -26.80 22.75
CA ASP A 305 20.64 -27.40 21.56
C ASP A 305 20.82 -28.91 21.75
N LEU A 306 19.90 -29.67 21.18
CA LEU A 306 19.93 -31.14 21.23
C LEU A 306 21.02 -31.77 20.34
N SER A 307 21.65 -31.02 19.47
CA SER A 307 22.70 -31.55 18.55
C SER A 307 23.96 -31.94 19.29
N LEU A 308 24.17 -31.46 20.50
CA LEU A 308 25.36 -31.77 21.35
C LEU A 308 25.21 -33.06 22.17
N ILE A 309 24.03 -33.74 22.14
CA ILE A 309 23.76 -34.96 22.94
C ILE A 309 24.32 -36.26 22.25
N HIS A 310 24.89 -36.17 21.08
CA HIS A 310 25.39 -37.34 20.31
C HIS A 310 26.90 -37.53 20.36
N ILE A 311 27.56 -37.33 21.51
CA ILE A 311 28.95 -37.72 21.72
C ILE A 311 29.04 -38.80 22.79
#